data_934573d41a2dd8581575739c3304530b
#
_entry.id   934573d41a2dd8581575739c3304530b
#
_cell.length_a   1.000
_cell.length_b   1.000
_cell.length_c   1.000
_cell.angle_alpha   90.00
_cell.angle_beta   90.00
_cell.angle_gamma   90.00
#
_symmetry.space_group_name_H-M   'P 1'
#
loop_
_entity.id
_entity.type
_entity.pdbx_description
1 polymer ?
#
loop_
_entity_poly.entity_id
_entity_poly.type
_entity_poly.pdbx_seq_one_letter_code
_entity_poly.pdbx_strand_id
1 'polypeptide(L)'
;MVAIEHTIRLTGENHFGSKAPPAAPSVILRNLPDALRQSVLMSFEGRTSTRGRPPRWLERSSDIRFVGLSGDDDTILHFEAPSLGEAAEDLYQQQELWNTRPNPSDTCFDLFGDVVGDVRGSKEDSQRFDSRLLKRFKRLGAALDSDYDSISIGGNRTNEKQAIITNEVVENAARMVQGTPTPNRVRVVGTLDMIRASTEAFAIKLDDGQEVAGVVSGGEVTGLPDLFQQRVLVLGMAVYRPSGSLLRIDAEQVSVANGEPKLWSRMPEPTKRKIDRTNIVQFQGPKSGLAAIIGKWPGDESDADIDAALRQIS
;
A
#
# COMPACT_ATOMS: atom_id res chain seq x y z
N MET A 1 -3.33 -29.98 6.54
CA MET A 1 -2.41 -28.94 6.01
C MET A 1 -0.99 -29.43 6.24
N VAL A 2 -0.23 -29.55 5.16
CA VAL A 2 1.21 -29.85 5.26
C VAL A 2 1.92 -28.54 5.57
N ALA A 3 2.61 -28.48 6.72
CA ALA A 3 3.39 -27.31 7.08
C ALA A 3 4.70 -27.30 6.28
N ILE A 4 5.03 -26.18 5.68
CA ILE A 4 6.26 -25.94 4.94
C ILE A 4 7.22 -25.16 5.85
N GLU A 5 8.46 -25.64 5.95
CA GLU A 5 9.50 -25.02 6.75
C GLU A 5 10.07 -23.78 6.06
N HIS A 6 10.32 -22.74 6.85
CA HIS A 6 10.91 -21.48 6.44
C HIS A 6 11.95 -21.02 7.43
N THR A 7 12.90 -20.22 6.95
CA THR A 7 13.98 -19.69 7.78
C THR A 7 14.07 -18.18 7.66
N ILE A 8 14.34 -17.53 8.77
CA ILE A 8 14.83 -16.15 8.82
C ILE A 8 16.22 -16.20 9.42
N ARG A 9 17.21 -15.83 8.63
CA ARG A 9 18.61 -15.80 9.04
C ARG A 9 19.03 -14.37 9.34
N LEU A 10 19.56 -14.16 10.53
CA LEU A 10 20.19 -12.93 10.97
C LEU A 10 21.71 -13.12 10.93
N THR A 11 22.38 -12.32 10.10
CA THR A 11 23.83 -12.34 9.89
C THR A 11 24.44 -11.02 10.33
N GLY A 12 25.58 -11.05 11.00
CA GLY A 12 26.33 -9.88 11.45
C GLY A 12 27.75 -10.24 11.87
N GLU A 13 28.50 -9.27 12.38
CA GLU A 13 29.87 -9.49 12.85
C GLU A 13 29.93 -10.39 14.10
N ASN A 14 28.86 -10.34 14.91
CA ASN A 14 28.74 -11.15 16.11
C ASN A 14 28.13 -12.53 15.81
N HIS A 15 28.85 -13.58 16.13
CA HIS A 15 28.45 -14.98 15.86
C HIS A 15 27.69 -15.56 17.03
N PHE A 16 26.44 -15.17 17.22
CA PHE A 16 25.62 -15.61 18.37
C PHE A 16 25.03 -17.01 18.18
N GLY A 17 24.83 -17.45 16.94
CA GLY A 17 24.19 -18.73 16.65
C GLY A 17 22.82 -18.82 17.33
N SER A 18 22.59 -19.97 17.99
CA SER A 18 21.37 -20.27 18.76
C SER A 18 21.25 -19.51 20.09
N LYS A 19 22.29 -18.78 20.52
CA LYS A 19 22.34 -18.03 21.80
C LYS A 19 22.18 -16.52 21.60
N ALA A 20 21.41 -16.12 20.59
CA ALA A 20 21.24 -14.74 20.23
C ALA A 20 20.63 -13.88 21.35
N PRO A 21 21.03 -12.61 21.49
CA PRO A 21 20.35 -11.66 22.34
C PRO A 21 18.87 -11.55 21.92
N PRO A 22 17.93 -11.41 22.86
CA PRO A 22 16.49 -11.48 22.55
C PRO A 22 15.95 -10.26 21.77
N ALA A 23 16.71 -9.18 21.67
CA ALA A 23 16.25 -7.92 21.05
C ALA A 23 15.87 -8.12 19.59
N ALA A 24 16.81 -8.51 18.72
CA ALA A 24 16.57 -8.66 17.28
C ALA A 24 15.56 -9.78 16.96
N PRO A 25 15.63 -11.01 17.53
CA PRO A 25 14.59 -12.01 17.36
C PRO A 25 13.20 -11.52 17.77
N SER A 26 13.07 -10.78 18.87
CA SER A 26 11.80 -10.23 19.34
C SER A 26 11.21 -9.22 18.34
N VAL A 27 12.04 -8.39 17.71
CA VAL A 27 11.61 -7.46 16.67
C VAL A 27 11.04 -8.21 15.46
N ILE A 28 11.73 -9.29 15.02
CA ILE A 28 11.26 -10.12 13.92
C ILE A 28 9.93 -10.79 14.28
N LEU A 29 9.86 -11.50 15.40
CA LEU A 29 8.68 -12.22 15.85
C LEU A 29 7.44 -11.30 15.97
N ARG A 30 7.63 -10.04 16.35
CA ARG A 30 6.55 -9.05 16.50
C ARG A 30 6.09 -8.48 15.17
N ASN A 31 6.99 -8.22 14.21
CA ASN A 31 6.68 -7.41 13.02
C ASN A 31 6.51 -8.25 11.74
N LEU A 32 7.15 -9.42 11.67
CA LEU A 32 7.07 -10.30 10.51
C LEU A 32 5.64 -10.77 10.19
N PRO A 33 4.81 -11.22 11.17
CA PRO A 33 3.47 -11.72 10.88
C PRO A 33 2.60 -10.69 10.13
N ASP A 34 2.71 -9.43 10.51
CA ASP A 34 1.97 -8.36 9.84
C ASP A 34 2.47 -8.09 8.41
N ALA A 35 3.80 -8.16 8.18
CA ALA A 35 4.37 -7.98 6.85
C ALA A 35 3.94 -9.11 5.92
N LEU A 36 4.01 -10.36 6.38
CA LEU A 36 3.57 -11.53 5.64
C LEU A 36 2.07 -11.46 5.30
N ARG A 37 1.21 -11.14 6.28
CA ARG A 37 -0.23 -10.98 6.06
C ARG A 37 -0.54 -9.89 5.04
N GLN A 38 0.14 -8.75 5.10
CA GLN A 38 -0.07 -7.66 4.15
C GLN A 38 0.39 -8.04 2.74
N SER A 39 1.46 -8.84 2.61
CA SER A 39 1.91 -9.34 1.31
C SER A 39 0.92 -10.31 0.68
N VAL A 40 0.34 -11.22 1.50
CA VAL A 40 -0.73 -12.11 1.04
C VAL A 40 -1.93 -11.31 0.56
N LEU A 41 -2.44 -10.39 1.38
CA LEU A 41 -3.61 -9.58 1.04
C LEU A 41 -3.37 -8.73 -0.21
N MET A 42 -2.16 -8.16 -0.33
CA MET A 42 -1.78 -7.38 -1.51
C MET A 42 -1.76 -8.23 -2.78
N SER A 43 -1.27 -9.48 -2.71
CA SER A 43 -1.18 -10.36 -3.85
C SER A 43 -2.54 -10.88 -4.33
N PHE A 44 -3.51 -11.07 -3.43
CA PHE A 44 -4.84 -11.56 -3.79
C PHE A 44 -5.84 -10.44 -4.09
N GLU A 45 -5.82 -9.37 -3.33
CA GLU A 45 -6.84 -8.31 -3.38
C GLU A 45 -6.29 -6.95 -3.81
N GLY A 46 -4.96 -6.84 -4.05
CA GLY A 46 -4.33 -5.58 -4.43
C GLY A 46 -4.34 -4.50 -3.33
N ARG A 47 -4.61 -4.87 -2.08
CA ARG A 47 -4.65 -3.96 -0.90
C ARG A 47 -3.89 -4.56 0.28
N THR A 48 -3.48 -3.74 1.25
CA THR A 48 -2.74 -4.17 2.45
C THR A 48 -3.55 -4.08 3.75
N SER A 49 -4.83 -3.74 3.64
CA SER A 49 -5.74 -3.68 4.80
C SER A 49 -7.13 -4.15 4.45
N THR A 50 -7.76 -4.85 5.37
CA THR A 50 -9.17 -5.19 5.34
C THR A 50 -9.96 -4.21 6.20
N ARG A 51 -11.24 -4.02 5.89
CA ARG A 51 -12.20 -3.34 6.76
C ARG A 51 -12.95 -4.41 7.55
N GLY A 52 -12.98 -4.27 8.86
CA GLY A 52 -13.62 -5.26 9.74
C GLY A 52 -12.74 -6.51 9.98
N ARG A 53 -13.39 -7.64 10.24
CA ARG A 53 -12.69 -8.90 10.51
C ARG A 53 -12.04 -9.43 9.24
N PRO A 54 -10.76 -9.85 9.28
CA PRO A 54 -10.10 -10.49 8.14
C PRO A 54 -10.86 -11.72 7.66
N PRO A 55 -10.89 -12.00 6.35
CA PRO A 55 -11.50 -13.22 5.84
C PRO A 55 -10.72 -14.46 6.29
N ARG A 56 -11.42 -15.58 6.44
CA ARG A 56 -10.82 -16.84 6.96
C ARG A 56 -9.64 -17.34 6.12
N TRP A 57 -9.71 -17.17 4.80
CA TRP A 57 -8.62 -17.56 3.92
C TRP A 57 -7.34 -16.77 4.21
N LEU A 58 -7.44 -15.48 4.54
CA LEU A 58 -6.28 -14.64 4.88
C LEU A 58 -5.70 -15.04 6.26
N GLU A 59 -6.56 -15.31 7.24
CA GLU A 59 -6.11 -15.81 8.55
C GLU A 59 -5.33 -17.12 8.39
N ARG A 60 -5.84 -18.08 7.57
CA ARG A 60 -5.16 -19.35 7.30
C ARG A 60 -3.86 -19.17 6.51
N SER A 61 -3.86 -18.37 5.44
CA SER A 61 -2.68 -18.15 4.60
C SER A 61 -1.55 -17.41 5.30
N SER A 62 -1.84 -16.73 6.42
CA SER A 62 -0.87 -16.03 7.26
C SER A 62 -0.71 -16.68 8.65
N ASP A 63 -1.17 -17.92 8.83
CA ASP A 63 -0.96 -18.70 10.07
C ASP A 63 0.47 -19.23 10.07
N ILE A 64 1.39 -18.45 10.62
CA ILE A 64 2.79 -18.83 10.77
C ILE A 64 3.05 -19.30 12.20
N ARG A 65 3.89 -20.32 12.33
CA ARG A 65 4.30 -20.88 13.63
C ARG A 65 5.78 -20.78 13.79
N PHE A 66 6.23 -20.17 14.89
CA PHE A 66 7.61 -20.16 15.27
C PHE A 66 7.97 -21.51 15.90
N VAL A 67 8.97 -22.17 15.35
CA VAL A 67 9.39 -23.52 15.76
C VAL A 67 10.59 -23.46 16.73
N GLY A 68 11.54 -22.57 16.46
CA GLY A 68 12.71 -22.45 17.31
C GLY A 68 13.85 -21.64 16.72
N LEU A 69 14.95 -21.63 17.43
CA LEU A 69 16.23 -21.01 17.05
C LEU A 69 17.29 -22.09 16.83
N SER A 70 18.15 -21.87 15.84
CA SER A 70 19.34 -22.65 15.58
C SER A 70 20.48 -21.80 15.03
N GLY A 71 21.56 -22.43 14.65
CA GLY A 71 22.73 -21.84 14.02
C GLY A 71 23.96 -21.91 14.90
N ASP A 72 25.11 -21.97 14.27
CA ASP A 72 26.42 -21.95 14.92
C ASP A 72 26.99 -20.51 14.91
N ASP A 73 27.04 -19.88 13.74
CA ASP A 73 27.52 -18.52 13.57
C ASP A 73 26.34 -17.58 13.44
N ASP A 74 25.50 -17.76 12.39
CA ASP A 74 24.28 -16.95 12.16
C ASP A 74 23.17 -17.39 13.11
N THR A 75 22.29 -16.45 13.46
CA THR A 75 21.05 -16.78 14.19
C THR A 75 19.94 -17.11 13.19
N ILE A 76 19.42 -18.33 13.26
CA ILE A 76 18.39 -18.83 12.36
C ILE A 76 17.10 -19.06 13.13
N LEU A 77 16.04 -18.31 12.79
CA LEU A 77 14.69 -18.51 13.29
C LEU A 77 13.95 -19.45 12.32
N HIS A 78 13.40 -20.53 12.85
CA HIS A 78 12.61 -21.50 12.09
C HIS A 78 11.12 -21.22 12.24
N PHE A 79 10.43 -21.27 11.12
CA PHE A 79 8.99 -21.08 11.04
C PHE A 79 8.35 -22.18 10.20
N GLU A 80 7.08 -22.39 10.43
CA GLU A 80 6.21 -23.18 9.58
C GLU A 80 5.07 -22.31 9.05
N ALA A 81 4.70 -22.51 7.79
CA ALA A 81 3.55 -21.87 7.17
C ALA A 81 2.85 -22.83 6.19
N PRO A 82 1.54 -22.70 5.97
CA PRO A 82 0.84 -23.49 4.97
C PRO A 82 1.11 -22.96 3.55
N SER A 83 0.92 -23.83 2.53
CA SER A 83 0.83 -23.38 1.15
C SER A 83 -0.42 -22.56 0.93
N LEU A 84 -0.36 -21.60 -0.01
CA LEU A 84 -1.51 -20.75 -0.35
C LEU A 84 -2.65 -21.57 -0.95
N GLY A 85 -2.35 -22.63 -1.73
CA GLY A 85 -3.35 -23.51 -2.33
C GLY A 85 -4.20 -24.26 -1.30
N GLU A 86 -3.58 -24.70 -0.18
CA GLU A 86 -4.33 -25.33 0.91
C GLU A 86 -5.06 -24.32 1.80
N ALA A 87 -4.40 -23.19 2.11
CA ALA A 87 -4.94 -22.22 3.04
C ALA A 87 -6.08 -21.38 2.45
N ALA A 88 -6.04 -21.11 1.15
CA ALA A 88 -7.01 -20.30 0.40
C ALA A 88 -7.69 -21.12 -0.72
N GLU A 89 -7.96 -22.41 -0.50
CA GLU A 89 -8.51 -23.34 -1.47
C GLU A 89 -9.73 -22.77 -2.22
N ASP A 90 -10.66 -22.14 -1.49
CA ASP A 90 -11.85 -21.50 -2.06
C ASP A 90 -11.53 -20.48 -3.15
N LEU A 91 -10.40 -19.78 -3.04
CA LEU A 91 -9.97 -18.82 -4.03
C LEU A 91 -9.38 -19.48 -5.28
N TYR A 92 -8.74 -20.64 -5.15
CA TYR A 92 -8.15 -21.38 -6.28
C TYR A 92 -9.14 -22.28 -7.03
N GLN A 93 -10.26 -22.64 -6.42
CA GLN A 93 -11.32 -23.44 -7.09
C GLN A 93 -12.07 -22.64 -8.17
N GLN A 94 -12.04 -21.30 -8.10
CA GLN A 94 -12.67 -20.49 -9.13
C GLN A 94 -11.81 -20.52 -10.41
N GLN A 95 -12.37 -21.02 -11.49
CA GLN A 95 -11.74 -20.97 -12.81
C GLN A 95 -11.67 -19.52 -13.28
N GLU A 96 -10.45 -18.99 -13.36
CA GLU A 96 -10.18 -17.71 -13.98
C GLU A 96 -9.63 -17.94 -15.40
N LEU A 97 -10.13 -17.19 -16.37
CA LEU A 97 -9.63 -17.20 -17.74
C LEU A 97 -8.15 -16.74 -17.81
N TRP A 98 -7.71 -15.94 -16.83
CA TRP A 98 -6.35 -15.42 -16.69
C TRP A 98 -5.83 -15.74 -15.30
N ASN A 99 -4.76 -16.52 -15.22
CA ASN A 99 -4.16 -16.86 -13.93
C ASN A 99 -3.33 -15.69 -13.39
N THR A 100 -4.00 -14.80 -12.65
CA THR A 100 -3.36 -13.65 -12.00
C THR A 100 -3.04 -13.91 -10.53
N ARG A 101 -3.34 -15.10 -10.02
CA ARG A 101 -3.10 -15.49 -8.62
C ARG A 101 -1.67 -15.94 -8.38
N PRO A 102 -1.18 -15.82 -7.14
CA PRO A 102 0.07 -16.46 -6.74
C PRO A 102 0.07 -17.96 -7.02
N ASN A 103 1.24 -18.57 -7.13
CA ASN A 103 1.32 -20.02 -7.32
C ASN A 103 0.72 -20.72 -6.07
N PRO A 104 -0.15 -21.75 -6.22
CA PRO A 104 -0.70 -22.48 -5.09
C PRO A 104 0.33 -23.11 -4.16
N SER A 105 1.52 -23.44 -4.67
CA SER A 105 2.64 -23.96 -3.86
C SER A 105 3.39 -22.90 -3.08
N ASP A 106 3.22 -21.60 -3.41
CA ASP A 106 3.84 -20.50 -2.67
C ASP A 106 3.27 -20.42 -1.25
N THR A 107 4.00 -19.74 -0.39
CA THR A 107 3.60 -19.41 0.98
C THR A 107 3.62 -17.90 1.17
N CYS A 108 3.18 -17.43 2.33
CA CYS A 108 3.29 -16.01 2.67
C CYS A 108 4.74 -15.51 2.69
N PHE A 109 5.71 -16.38 2.96
CA PHE A 109 7.15 -16.03 2.91
C PHE A 109 7.63 -15.76 1.49
N ASP A 110 7.16 -16.55 0.50
CA ASP A 110 7.51 -16.35 -0.91
C ASP A 110 6.97 -15.00 -1.41
N LEU A 111 5.73 -14.67 -1.08
CA LEU A 111 5.13 -13.39 -1.47
C LEU A 111 5.86 -12.20 -0.84
N PHE A 112 6.25 -12.30 0.42
CA PHE A 112 7.02 -11.25 1.06
C PHE A 112 8.45 -11.18 0.50
N GLY A 113 9.05 -12.31 0.17
CA GLY A 113 10.35 -12.39 -0.52
C GLY A 113 10.35 -11.63 -1.85
N ASP A 114 9.28 -11.77 -2.64
CA ASP A 114 9.09 -10.99 -3.88
C ASP A 114 9.00 -9.47 -3.59
N VAL A 115 8.31 -9.07 -2.52
CA VAL A 115 8.27 -7.66 -2.09
C VAL A 115 9.66 -7.15 -1.73
N VAL A 116 10.44 -7.94 -0.96
CA VAL A 116 11.83 -7.59 -0.60
C VAL A 116 12.68 -7.41 -1.85
N GLY A 117 12.56 -8.35 -2.82
CA GLY A 117 13.26 -8.27 -4.09
C GLY A 117 12.93 -7.00 -4.89
N ASP A 118 11.66 -6.61 -4.94
CA ASP A 118 11.23 -5.39 -5.63
C ASP A 118 11.72 -4.11 -4.93
N VAL A 119 11.70 -4.07 -3.59
CA VAL A 119 12.21 -2.93 -2.80
C VAL A 119 13.72 -2.81 -2.95
N ARG A 120 14.45 -3.94 -2.90
CA ARG A 120 15.89 -3.98 -3.14
C ARG A 120 16.26 -3.49 -4.54
N GLY A 121 15.46 -3.89 -5.55
CA GLY A 121 15.61 -3.44 -6.93
C GLY A 121 15.08 -2.04 -7.21
N SER A 122 14.62 -1.30 -6.20
CA SER A 122 14.02 0.04 -6.32
C SER A 122 12.92 0.13 -7.38
N LYS A 123 12.07 -0.91 -7.49
CA LYS A 123 10.98 -0.97 -8.47
C LYS A 123 9.80 -0.13 -8.02
N GLU A 124 9.83 1.16 -8.30
CA GLU A 124 8.82 2.13 -7.87
C GLU A 124 7.42 1.88 -8.45
N ASP A 125 7.31 1.20 -9.60
CA ASP A 125 6.05 0.83 -10.26
C ASP A 125 5.51 -0.56 -9.87
N SER A 126 6.10 -1.23 -8.88
CA SER A 126 5.63 -2.53 -8.43
C SER A 126 4.18 -2.49 -7.95
N GLN A 127 3.44 -3.55 -8.26
CA GLN A 127 2.07 -3.78 -7.77
C GLN A 127 2.03 -4.59 -6.47
N ARG A 128 3.20 -5.02 -5.95
CA ARG A 128 3.30 -5.92 -4.80
C ARG A 128 3.27 -5.21 -3.45
N PHE A 129 3.28 -3.88 -3.43
CA PHE A 129 3.24 -3.11 -2.19
C PHE A 129 2.58 -1.75 -2.36
N ASP A 130 2.10 -1.22 -1.26
CA ASP A 130 1.72 0.17 -1.06
C ASP A 130 2.54 0.79 0.09
N SER A 131 2.34 2.07 0.39
CA SER A 131 3.04 2.76 1.48
C SER A 131 2.90 2.09 2.84
N ARG A 132 1.82 1.33 3.09
CA ARG A 132 1.60 0.66 4.38
C ARG A 132 2.53 -0.53 4.54
N LEU A 133 2.68 -1.35 3.50
CA LEU A 133 3.60 -2.48 3.49
C LEU A 133 5.06 -2.00 3.50
N LEU A 134 5.40 -0.96 2.73
CA LEU A 134 6.75 -0.35 2.76
C LEU A 134 7.16 0.12 4.15
N LYS A 135 6.23 0.66 4.95
CA LYS A 135 6.50 1.07 6.34
C LYS A 135 6.88 -0.11 7.26
N ARG A 136 6.57 -1.37 6.88
CA ARG A 136 7.00 -2.55 7.65
C ARG A 136 8.51 -2.76 7.61
N PHE A 137 9.17 -2.36 6.52
CA PHE A 137 10.63 -2.45 6.40
C PHE A 137 11.34 -1.67 7.50
N LYS A 138 10.89 -0.45 7.83
CA LYS A 138 11.45 0.31 8.95
C LYS A 138 11.31 -0.43 10.28
N ARG A 139 10.19 -1.16 10.49
CA ARG A 139 9.96 -1.91 11.73
C ARG A 139 10.80 -3.17 11.80
N LEU A 140 10.95 -3.90 10.69
CA LEU A 140 11.84 -5.05 10.59
C LEU A 140 13.30 -4.63 10.68
N GLY A 141 13.67 -3.50 10.06
CA GLY A 141 15.00 -2.94 10.11
C GLY A 141 15.47 -2.54 11.52
N ALA A 142 14.55 -2.42 12.48
CA ALA A 142 14.94 -2.24 13.89
C ALA A 142 15.62 -3.48 14.50
N ALA A 143 15.68 -4.61 13.78
CA ALA A 143 16.49 -5.77 14.15
C ALA A 143 17.93 -5.69 13.59
N LEU A 144 18.19 -4.74 12.69
CA LEU A 144 19.50 -4.43 12.13
C LEU A 144 20.15 -3.36 13.02
N ASP A 145 20.88 -3.80 13.98
CA ASP A 145 21.60 -2.96 14.95
C ASP A 145 23.12 -3.22 14.87
N SER A 146 23.83 -2.92 15.94
CA SER A 146 25.27 -3.22 16.03
C SER A 146 25.62 -4.70 15.94
N ASP A 147 24.65 -5.58 16.12
CA ASP A 147 24.87 -7.03 16.19
C ASP A 147 24.55 -7.74 14.86
N TYR A 148 23.66 -7.16 14.02
CA TYR A 148 23.21 -7.79 12.79
C TYR A 148 23.16 -6.80 11.62
N ASP A 149 23.73 -7.21 10.49
CA ASP A 149 23.82 -6.42 9.25
C ASP A 149 22.72 -6.76 8.25
N SER A 150 22.19 -7.98 8.33
CA SER A 150 21.20 -8.45 7.35
C SER A 150 20.20 -9.44 7.93
N ILE A 151 19.00 -9.44 7.32
CA ILE A 151 17.92 -10.38 7.54
C ILE A 151 17.65 -11.07 6.21
N SER A 152 17.97 -12.35 6.09
CA SER A 152 17.68 -13.16 4.91
C SER A 152 16.41 -13.98 5.13
N ILE A 153 15.53 -14.02 4.14
CA ILE A 153 14.23 -14.71 4.20
C ILE A 153 14.27 -15.91 3.26
N GLY A 154 14.17 -17.11 3.82
CA GLY A 154 14.02 -18.36 3.08
C GLY A 154 12.55 -18.74 2.94
N GLY A 155 12.06 -18.82 1.70
CA GLY A 155 10.72 -19.30 1.35
C GLY A 155 10.77 -20.69 0.73
N ASN A 156 9.63 -21.21 0.31
CA ASN A 156 9.55 -22.48 -0.43
C ASN A 156 10.19 -22.34 -1.83
N ARG A 157 9.93 -21.22 -2.49
CA ARG A 157 10.49 -20.83 -3.79
C ARG A 157 11.57 -19.76 -3.64
N THR A 158 11.41 -18.89 -2.66
CA THR A 158 12.30 -17.73 -2.47
C THR A 158 13.67 -18.18 -1.96
N ASN A 159 14.69 -17.86 -2.73
CA ASN A 159 16.08 -18.09 -2.32
C ASN A 159 16.49 -17.02 -1.29
N GLU A 160 17.10 -17.45 -0.18
CA GLU A 160 17.64 -16.55 0.87
C GLU A 160 18.55 -15.45 0.31
N LYS A 161 19.29 -15.72 -0.79
CA LYS A 161 20.15 -14.73 -1.43
C LYS A 161 19.41 -13.61 -2.16
N GLN A 162 18.13 -13.81 -2.48
CA GLN A 162 17.31 -12.83 -3.21
C GLN A 162 16.51 -11.94 -2.27
N ALA A 163 16.02 -12.50 -1.16
CA ALA A 163 15.18 -11.80 -0.19
C ALA A 163 16.01 -11.40 1.05
N ILE A 164 16.92 -10.44 0.87
CA ILE A 164 17.78 -9.92 1.93
C ILE A 164 17.38 -8.49 2.26
N ILE A 165 17.09 -8.22 3.51
CA ILE A 165 16.86 -6.91 4.08
C ILE A 165 18.14 -6.43 4.75
N THR A 166 18.74 -5.37 4.25
CA THR A 166 19.86 -4.63 4.82
C THR A 166 19.40 -3.22 5.17
N ASN A 167 20.25 -2.44 5.85
CA ASN A 167 19.97 -1.02 6.09
C ASN A 167 19.69 -0.25 4.78
N GLU A 168 20.40 -0.55 3.70
CA GLU A 168 20.14 0.02 2.39
C GLU A 168 18.72 -0.26 1.88
N VAL A 169 18.22 -1.51 2.02
CA VAL A 169 16.86 -1.88 1.64
C VAL A 169 15.83 -1.16 2.49
N VAL A 170 16.10 -0.98 3.79
CA VAL A 170 15.24 -0.20 4.71
C VAL A 170 15.19 1.27 4.29
N GLU A 171 16.33 1.86 3.92
CA GLU A 171 16.41 3.23 3.41
C GLU A 171 15.70 3.38 2.05
N ASN A 172 15.83 2.40 1.14
CA ASN A 172 15.10 2.36 -0.11
C ASN A 172 13.58 2.37 0.14
N ALA A 173 13.10 1.51 1.04
CA ALA A 173 11.70 1.51 1.42
C ALA A 173 11.25 2.86 2.01
N ALA A 174 12.07 3.49 2.84
CA ALA A 174 11.78 4.81 3.41
C ALA A 174 11.71 5.90 2.34
N ARG A 175 12.62 5.90 1.37
CA ARG A 175 12.60 6.83 0.21
C ARG A 175 11.35 6.62 -0.65
N MET A 176 10.98 5.37 -0.93
CA MET A 176 9.75 5.04 -1.65
C MET A 176 8.50 5.54 -0.91
N VAL A 177 8.43 5.39 0.41
CA VAL A 177 7.32 5.94 1.22
C VAL A 177 7.27 7.47 1.12
N GLN A 178 8.40 8.14 1.14
CA GLN A 178 8.47 9.61 1.02
C GLN A 178 8.08 10.09 -0.39
N GLY A 179 8.47 9.33 -1.43
CA GLY A 179 8.12 9.61 -2.83
C GLY A 179 6.65 9.33 -3.16
N THR A 180 5.98 8.45 -2.40
CA THR A 180 4.60 8.07 -2.68
C THR A 180 3.65 9.24 -2.40
N PRO A 181 2.83 9.65 -3.38
CA PRO A 181 1.79 10.66 -3.17
C PRO A 181 0.81 10.23 -2.07
N THR A 182 0.31 11.21 -1.33
CA THR A 182 -0.73 10.93 -0.32
C THR A 182 -2.02 10.51 -1.01
N PRO A 183 -2.68 9.44 -0.52
CA PRO A 183 -4.01 9.09 -1.02
C PRO A 183 -4.95 10.29 -0.95
N ASN A 184 -5.68 10.53 -2.03
CA ASN A 184 -6.64 11.62 -2.13
C ASN A 184 -8.00 11.11 -2.62
N ARG A 185 -9.06 11.81 -2.22
CA ARG A 185 -10.42 11.49 -2.66
C ARG A 185 -10.59 11.87 -4.12
N VAL A 186 -11.11 10.92 -4.90
CA VAL A 186 -11.33 11.09 -6.33
C VAL A 186 -12.76 10.75 -6.71
N ARG A 187 -13.19 11.34 -7.82
CA ARG A 187 -14.41 11.06 -8.52
C ARG A 187 -14.05 10.74 -9.96
N VAL A 188 -14.32 9.52 -10.41
CA VAL A 188 -13.90 9.05 -11.74
C VAL A 188 -15.06 8.36 -12.44
N VAL A 189 -15.22 8.63 -13.73
CA VAL A 189 -16.23 8.01 -14.58
C VAL A 189 -15.55 7.17 -15.65
N GLY A 190 -16.02 5.96 -15.83
CA GLY A 190 -15.52 5.02 -16.84
C GLY A 190 -16.50 3.90 -17.10
N THR A 191 -16.20 3.04 -18.05
CA THR A 191 -16.97 1.81 -18.31
C THR A 191 -16.47 0.69 -17.43
N LEU A 192 -17.35 0.02 -16.69
CA LEU A 192 -16.99 -1.11 -15.83
C LEU A 192 -16.69 -2.33 -16.70
N ASP A 193 -15.41 -2.68 -16.80
CA ASP A 193 -14.89 -3.68 -17.75
C ASP A 193 -14.55 -5.02 -17.09
N MET A 194 -14.26 -5.01 -15.79
CA MET A 194 -13.94 -6.22 -15.02
C MET A 194 -14.60 -6.18 -13.64
N ILE A 195 -15.11 -7.33 -13.19
CA ILE A 195 -15.59 -7.56 -11.84
C ILE A 195 -15.04 -8.87 -11.33
N ARG A 196 -14.48 -8.88 -10.13
CA ARG A 196 -14.04 -10.08 -9.44
C ARG A 196 -14.74 -10.17 -8.09
N ALA A 197 -15.81 -10.94 -8.02
CA ALA A 197 -16.66 -11.04 -6.83
C ALA A 197 -15.90 -11.60 -5.61
N SER A 198 -14.96 -12.55 -5.81
CA SER A 198 -14.20 -13.19 -4.72
C SER A 198 -13.28 -12.25 -3.94
N THR A 199 -12.83 -11.16 -4.56
CA THR A 199 -11.88 -10.21 -3.97
C THR A 199 -12.43 -8.79 -3.93
N GLU A 200 -13.72 -8.63 -4.30
CA GLU A 200 -14.37 -7.30 -4.40
C GLU A 200 -13.59 -6.31 -5.29
N ALA A 201 -12.79 -6.85 -6.24
CA ALA A 201 -12.00 -6.05 -7.16
C ALA A 201 -12.79 -5.78 -8.45
N PHE A 202 -12.53 -4.64 -9.05
CA PHE A 202 -13.08 -4.25 -10.34
C PHE A 202 -12.07 -3.44 -11.15
N ALA A 203 -12.32 -3.29 -12.46
CA ALA A 203 -11.61 -2.34 -13.28
C ALA A 203 -12.59 -1.51 -14.10
N ILE A 204 -12.28 -0.24 -14.27
CA ILE A 204 -13.00 0.66 -15.17
C ILE A 204 -12.06 1.14 -16.27
N LYS A 205 -12.58 1.24 -17.48
CA LYS A 205 -11.90 1.84 -18.64
C LYS A 205 -12.34 3.26 -18.80
N LEU A 206 -11.40 4.20 -18.74
CA LEU A 206 -11.64 5.63 -18.93
C LEU A 206 -11.79 5.99 -20.42
N ASP A 207 -12.26 7.21 -20.71
CA ASP A 207 -12.44 7.68 -22.08
C ASP A 207 -11.13 7.84 -22.87
N ASP A 208 -10.00 8.01 -22.17
CA ASP A 208 -8.65 8.05 -22.76
C ASP A 208 -8.04 6.66 -23.00
N GLY A 209 -8.78 5.60 -22.66
CA GLY A 209 -8.35 4.21 -22.78
C GLY A 209 -7.56 3.68 -21.59
N GLN A 210 -7.27 4.50 -20.59
CA GLN A 210 -6.61 4.05 -19.36
C GLN A 210 -7.52 3.10 -18.59
N GLU A 211 -6.96 1.97 -18.14
CA GLU A 211 -7.60 1.05 -17.22
C GLU A 211 -7.26 1.41 -15.77
N VAL A 212 -8.26 1.52 -14.94
CA VAL A 212 -8.15 1.88 -13.52
C VAL A 212 -8.68 0.74 -12.67
N ALA A 213 -7.78 0.11 -11.91
CA ALA A 213 -8.16 -0.91 -10.94
C ALA A 213 -8.81 -0.29 -9.70
N GLY A 214 -9.80 -0.96 -9.14
CA GLY A 214 -10.44 -0.59 -7.90
C GLY A 214 -10.75 -1.78 -7.01
N VAL A 215 -10.88 -1.52 -5.73
CA VAL A 215 -11.35 -2.49 -4.73
C VAL A 215 -12.45 -1.84 -3.92
N VAL A 216 -13.54 -2.58 -3.70
CA VAL A 216 -14.64 -2.08 -2.88
C VAL A 216 -14.21 -2.05 -1.42
N SER A 217 -14.23 -0.88 -0.82
CA SER A 217 -13.81 -0.65 0.56
C SER A 217 -14.99 -0.40 1.49
N GLY A 218 -15.99 -1.28 1.44
CA GLY A 218 -17.14 -1.26 2.36
C GLY A 218 -17.99 -0.01 2.22
N GLY A 219 -18.98 -0.08 1.42
CA GLY A 219 -20.09 0.80 1.20
C GLY A 219 -21.21 -0.03 0.59
N GLU A 220 -22.34 0.56 0.31
CA GLU A 220 -23.43 -0.08 -0.42
C GLU A 220 -23.04 -0.28 -1.90
N VAL A 221 -22.20 -1.27 -2.17
CA VAL A 221 -21.93 -1.73 -3.53
C VAL A 221 -22.81 -2.97 -3.81
N THR A 222 -24.05 -2.86 -3.43
CA THR A 222 -25.10 -3.80 -3.85
C THR A 222 -25.33 -3.63 -5.34
N GLY A 223 -25.06 -4.68 -6.13
CA GLY A 223 -25.37 -4.68 -7.57
C GLY A 223 -24.20 -4.37 -8.51
N LEU A 224 -22.95 -4.50 -8.09
CA LEU A 224 -21.80 -4.38 -9.01
C LEU A 224 -21.96 -5.23 -10.27
N PRO A 225 -22.45 -6.50 -10.20
CA PRO A 225 -22.68 -7.31 -11.40
C PRO A 225 -23.68 -6.68 -12.38
N ASP A 226 -24.70 -5.98 -11.88
CA ASP A 226 -25.72 -5.34 -12.73
C ASP A 226 -25.16 -4.13 -13.47
N LEU A 227 -24.01 -3.59 -13.04
CA LEU A 227 -23.31 -2.45 -13.64
C LEU A 227 -22.26 -2.87 -14.68
N PHE A 228 -22.07 -4.17 -14.90
CA PHE A 228 -21.09 -4.66 -15.87
C PHE A 228 -21.33 -4.10 -17.27
N GLN A 229 -20.29 -3.65 -17.93
CA GLN A 229 -20.28 -2.94 -19.22
C GLN A 229 -21.09 -1.63 -19.24
N GLN A 230 -21.57 -1.16 -18.10
CA GLN A 230 -22.19 0.15 -18.00
C GLN A 230 -21.17 1.25 -17.67
N ARG A 231 -21.54 2.48 -18.00
CA ARG A 231 -20.80 3.66 -17.58
C ARG A 231 -21.11 3.94 -16.12
N VAL A 232 -20.07 3.91 -15.29
CA VAL A 232 -20.18 4.04 -13.82
C VAL A 232 -19.41 5.24 -13.30
N LEU A 233 -19.92 5.80 -12.21
CA LEU A 233 -19.25 6.78 -11.37
C LEU A 233 -18.66 6.07 -10.17
N VAL A 234 -17.35 6.19 -9.97
CA VAL A 234 -16.60 5.67 -8.82
C VAL A 234 -16.19 6.83 -7.93
N LEU A 235 -16.57 6.76 -6.66
CA LEU A 235 -16.12 7.65 -5.60
C LEU A 235 -15.24 6.86 -4.63
N GLY A 236 -14.08 7.37 -4.28
CA GLY A 236 -13.17 6.66 -3.38
C GLY A 236 -11.84 7.36 -3.17
N MET A 237 -10.91 6.62 -2.57
CA MET A 237 -9.55 7.08 -2.32
C MET A 237 -8.59 6.53 -3.37
N ALA A 238 -7.96 7.38 -4.14
CA ALA A 238 -6.87 7.00 -5.03
C ALA A 238 -5.61 6.69 -4.22
N VAL A 239 -5.05 5.50 -4.42
CA VAL A 239 -3.82 5.03 -3.80
C VAL A 239 -2.75 4.95 -4.89
N TYR A 240 -1.57 5.48 -4.61
CA TYR A 240 -0.50 5.64 -5.60
C TYR A 240 0.70 4.76 -5.29
N ARG A 241 1.48 4.46 -6.31
CA ARG A 241 2.82 3.85 -6.24
C ARG A 241 3.87 4.91 -5.91
N PRO A 242 5.08 4.50 -5.48
CA PRO A 242 6.20 5.44 -5.28
C PRO A 242 6.54 6.28 -6.52
N SER A 243 6.37 5.74 -7.73
CA SER A 243 6.52 6.46 -9.01
C SER A 243 5.53 7.61 -9.20
N GLY A 244 4.45 7.65 -8.41
CA GLY A 244 3.34 8.58 -8.57
C GLY A 244 2.23 8.04 -9.47
N SER A 245 2.40 6.88 -10.12
CA SER A 245 1.35 6.24 -10.88
C SER A 245 0.24 5.70 -9.97
N LEU A 246 -0.98 5.63 -10.48
CA LEU A 246 -2.11 5.08 -9.73
C LEU A 246 -1.91 3.58 -9.50
N LEU A 247 -2.06 3.13 -8.26
CA LEU A 247 -2.07 1.71 -7.91
C LEU A 247 -3.49 1.15 -7.98
N ARG A 248 -4.45 1.83 -7.34
CA ARG A 248 -5.86 1.46 -7.31
C ARG A 248 -6.73 2.58 -6.75
N ILE A 249 -8.04 2.42 -6.88
CA ILE A 249 -9.04 3.20 -6.14
C ILE A 249 -9.66 2.32 -5.06
N ASP A 250 -9.54 2.71 -3.80
CA ASP A 250 -10.32 2.12 -2.70
C ASP A 250 -11.71 2.76 -2.75
N ALA A 251 -12.66 2.09 -3.47
CA ALA A 251 -13.97 2.64 -3.78
C ALA A 251 -14.91 2.60 -2.58
N GLU A 252 -15.49 3.74 -2.25
CA GLU A 252 -16.53 3.89 -1.25
C GLU A 252 -17.93 3.71 -1.86
N GLN A 253 -18.08 4.11 -3.13
CA GLN A 253 -19.33 4.01 -3.88
C GLN A 253 -19.05 3.78 -5.36
N VAL A 254 -19.84 2.89 -5.96
CA VAL A 254 -19.91 2.69 -7.42
C VAL A 254 -21.38 2.76 -7.82
N SER A 255 -21.74 3.61 -8.78
CA SER A 255 -23.11 3.83 -9.23
C SER A 255 -23.16 4.09 -10.72
N VAL A 256 -24.33 4.00 -11.34
CA VAL A 256 -24.53 4.39 -12.75
C VAL A 256 -24.16 5.86 -12.92
N ALA A 257 -23.42 6.20 -13.96
CA ALA A 257 -23.11 7.58 -14.30
C ALA A 257 -24.27 8.21 -15.08
N ASN A 258 -24.89 9.25 -14.53
CA ASN A 258 -26.03 9.94 -15.11
C ASN A 258 -25.63 11.36 -15.52
N GLY A 259 -25.14 11.53 -16.77
CA GLY A 259 -24.83 12.86 -17.30
C GLY A 259 -23.64 13.58 -16.67
N GLU A 260 -22.71 12.83 -16.10
CA GLU A 260 -21.54 13.36 -15.42
C GLU A 260 -20.61 14.14 -16.35
N PRO A 261 -19.97 15.23 -15.87
CA PRO A 261 -19.05 16.03 -16.68
C PRO A 261 -17.89 15.21 -17.26
N LYS A 262 -17.50 15.48 -18.50
CA LYS A 262 -16.35 14.83 -19.17
C LYS A 262 -15.03 14.97 -18.38
N LEU A 263 -14.92 15.97 -17.50
CA LEU A 263 -13.76 16.17 -16.63
C LEU A 263 -13.48 14.95 -15.76
N TRP A 264 -14.50 14.21 -15.34
CA TRP A 264 -14.35 13.03 -14.49
C TRP A 264 -14.02 11.74 -15.25
N SER A 265 -13.99 11.80 -16.59
CA SER A 265 -13.58 10.68 -17.44
C SER A 265 -12.04 10.56 -17.58
N ARG A 266 -11.29 11.30 -16.76
CA ARG A 266 -9.84 11.24 -16.67
C ARG A 266 -9.42 11.10 -15.22
N MET A 267 -8.32 10.39 -15.00
CA MET A 267 -7.76 10.29 -13.66
C MET A 267 -7.12 11.63 -13.27
N PRO A 268 -7.50 12.23 -12.11
CA PRO A 268 -6.82 13.43 -11.62
C PRO A 268 -5.35 13.12 -11.28
N GLU A 269 -4.46 14.05 -11.63
CA GLU A 269 -3.05 13.91 -11.30
C GLU A 269 -2.83 13.91 -9.78
N PRO A 270 -1.92 13.07 -9.28
CA PRO A 270 -1.60 13.05 -7.86
C PRO A 270 -0.98 14.38 -7.42
N THR A 271 -1.44 14.89 -6.29
CA THR A 271 -0.82 16.06 -5.68
C THR A 271 0.57 15.64 -5.16
N LYS A 272 1.62 15.97 -5.89
CA LYS A 272 3.00 15.70 -5.46
C LYS A 272 3.26 16.52 -4.19
N ARG A 273 3.43 15.86 -3.07
CA ARG A 273 3.84 16.48 -1.81
C ARG A 273 5.33 16.85 -1.82
N LYS A 274 5.74 17.70 -2.73
CA LYS A 274 6.85 18.61 -2.47
C LYS A 274 6.28 20.02 -2.41
N ILE A 275 5.48 20.25 -1.39
CA ILE A 275 5.44 21.59 -0.81
C ILE A 275 6.81 21.71 -0.13
N ASP A 276 7.78 22.15 -0.90
CA ASP A 276 9.04 22.58 -0.35
C ASP A 276 8.71 23.79 0.54
N ARG A 277 8.62 23.52 1.85
CA ARG A 277 8.29 24.55 2.84
C ARG A 277 9.27 25.72 2.80
N THR A 278 10.48 25.50 2.29
CA THR A 278 11.47 26.54 2.06
C THR A 278 11.05 27.51 0.95
N ASN A 279 10.29 27.07 -0.06
CA ASN A 279 9.78 27.91 -1.13
C ASN A 279 8.43 28.57 -0.82
N ILE A 280 7.71 28.14 0.23
CA ILE A 280 6.45 28.77 0.65
C ILE A 280 6.70 29.95 1.59
N VAL A 281 7.80 29.93 2.33
CA VAL A 281 8.22 31.08 3.13
C VAL A 281 8.96 32.07 2.21
N GLN A 282 8.23 32.74 1.32
CA GLN A 282 8.74 33.96 0.74
C GLN A 282 8.89 34.98 1.89
N PHE A 283 10.11 35.48 2.06
CA PHE A 283 10.40 36.54 3.00
C PHE A 283 9.45 37.71 2.72
N GLN A 284 8.50 37.93 3.60
CA GLN A 284 7.54 39.01 3.46
C GLN A 284 8.27 40.29 3.77
N GLY A 285 8.56 41.09 2.74
CA GLY A 285 9.08 42.44 2.93
C GLY A 285 8.00 43.35 3.56
N PRO A 286 8.37 44.50 4.07
CA PRO A 286 7.44 45.42 4.74
C PRO A 286 6.30 45.95 3.87
N LYS A 287 6.29 45.63 2.55
CA LYS A 287 5.25 45.98 1.58
C LYS A 287 4.65 44.79 0.84
N SER A 288 4.87 43.53 1.29
CA SER A 288 4.37 42.32 0.64
C SER A 288 3.72 41.37 1.64
N GLY A 289 2.82 40.49 1.16
CA GLY A 289 2.08 39.51 1.98
C GLY A 289 1.16 40.16 3.01
N LEU A 290 1.09 39.62 4.23
CA LEU A 290 0.26 40.15 5.32
C LEU A 290 0.64 41.58 5.70
N ALA A 291 1.92 41.96 5.62
CA ALA A 291 2.37 43.31 5.91
C ALA A 291 1.83 44.34 4.90
N ALA A 292 1.47 43.92 3.68
CA ALA A 292 0.84 44.80 2.70
C ALA A 292 -0.64 45.08 3.01
N ILE A 293 -1.24 44.25 3.84
CA ILE A 293 -2.69 44.29 4.20
C ILE A 293 -2.87 44.92 5.59
N ILE A 294 -1.88 44.79 6.49
CA ILE A 294 -1.91 45.39 7.83
C ILE A 294 -2.02 46.90 7.70
N GLY A 295 -3.07 47.48 8.24
CA GLY A 295 -3.36 48.93 8.19
C GLY A 295 -4.07 49.39 6.89
N LYS A 296 -4.40 48.46 5.96
CA LYS A 296 -5.23 48.71 4.80
C LYS A 296 -6.53 47.92 4.79
N TRP A 297 -6.75 47.15 5.85
CA TRP A 297 -8.02 46.47 6.03
C TRP A 297 -9.10 47.53 6.27
N PRO A 298 -10.21 47.51 5.52
CA PRO A 298 -11.32 48.43 5.79
C PRO A 298 -11.83 48.15 7.22
N GLY A 299 -11.56 49.02 8.13
CA GLY A 299 -11.96 48.95 9.54
C GLY A 299 -12.38 50.29 10.12
N ASP A 300 -12.07 51.38 9.39
CA ASP A 300 -12.45 52.74 9.75
C ASP A 300 -13.60 53.28 8.85
N GLU A 301 -14.18 52.42 8.00
CA GLU A 301 -15.30 52.80 7.15
C GLU A 301 -16.57 52.78 7.99
N SER A 302 -17.36 53.86 7.87
CA SER A 302 -18.66 53.91 8.54
C SER A 302 -19.62 52.91 7.87
N ASP A 303 -20.60 52.37 8.64
CA ASP A 303 -21.65 51.50 8.09
C ASP A 303 -22.33 52.09 6.85
N ALA A 304 -22.37 53.41 6.73
CA ALA A 304 -22.90 54.13 5.57
C ALA A 304 -22.02 53.98 4.31
N ASP A 305 -20.71 53.91 4.44
CA ASP A 305 -19.75 53.69 3.35
C ASP A 305 -19.80 52.26 2.85
N ILE A 306 -19.94 51.30 3.77
CA ILE A 306 -20.14 49.88 3.43
C ILE A 306 -21.45 49.65 2.70
N ASP A 307 -22.56 50.27 3.15
CA ASP A 307 -23.85 50.17 2.48
C ASP A 307 -23.85 50.84 1.08
N ALA A 308 -23.10 51.94 0.91
CA ALA A 308 -22.95 52.59 -0.40
C ALA A 308 -22.13 51.72 -1.37
N ALA A 309 -21.07 51.04 -0.89
CA ALA A 309 -20.28 50.13 -1.71
C ALA A 309 -21.05 48.88 -2.10
N LEU A 310 -21.86 48.31 -1.21
CA LEU A 310 -22.74 47.17 -1.50
C LEU A 310 -23.81 47.46 -2.52
N ARG A 311 -24.36 48.71 -2.54
CA ARG A 311 -25.34 49.17 -3.55
C ARG A 311 -24.75 49.39 -4.94
N GLN A 312 -23.41 49.58 -5.04
CA GLN A 312 -22.72 49.69 -6.35
C GLN A 312 -22.43 48.35 -7.00
N ILE A 313 -22.50 47.24 -6.24
CA ILE A 313 -22.20 45.87 -6.70
C ILE A 313 -23.50 45.11 -7.01
N SER A 314 -24.67 45.61 -6.61
CA SER A 314 -26.00 45.11 -6.94
C SER A 314 -26.51 45.71 -8.23
#